data_5893616d3855256dbf884b2586f01378
#
_entry.id   5893616d3855256dbf884b2586f01378
#
_cell.length_a   1.000
_cell.length_b   1.000
_cell.length_c   1.000
_cell.angle_alpha   90.00
_cell.angle_beta   90.00
_cell.angle_gamma   90.00
#
_symmetry.space_group_name_H-M   'P 1'
#
loop_
_entity.id
_entity.type
_entity.pdbx_description
1 polymer ?
#
loop_
_entity_poly.entity_id
_entity_poly.type
_entity_poly.pdbx_seq_one_letter_code
_entity_poly.pdbx_strand_id
1 'polypeptide(L)'
;MSKIVLITGASRGIGLEAAKHFSKEGYKVIGTSRGDFNLGDLIGDESAISVQLDLMSKESIKNLFADLKSEDLLPSVLVNNAGITKDQLFLRMKDEDWDDVIETNLNGLFRVTKAFIKPMVKNKFGRIINISSVAGLMGNSGQVNYSSSKSAMVGFSRSLAKELGSRNITSN
;
A
#
# COMPACT_ATOMS: atom_id res chain seq x y z
N MET A 1 10.26 11.97 -15.95
CA MET A 1 9.45 10.91 -15.34
C MET A 1 8.48 11.57 -14.37
N SER A 2 7.24 11.14 -14.36
CA SER A 2 6.25 11.67 -13.41
C SER A 2 6.68 11.35 -11.98
N LYS A 3 6.83 12.36 -11.13
CA LYS A 3 7.09 12.20 -9.69
C LYS A 3 5.75 12.09 -8.96
N ILE A 4 5.03 10.98 -9.17
CA ILE A 4 3.76 10.71 -8.49
C ILE A 4 3.94 9.51 -7.58
N VAL A 5 3.51 9.63 -6.32
CA VAL A 5 3.48 8.54 -5.35
C VAL A 5 2.04 8.26 -4.91
N LEU A 6 1.67 6.99 -4.89
CA LEU A 6 0.43 6.51 -4.27
C LEU A 6 0.76 5.84 -2.94
N ILE A 7 0.13 6.31 -1.86
CA ILE A 7 0.34 5.79 -0.50
C ILE A 7 -0.98 5.26 0.05
N THR A 8 -1.05 3.96 0.31
CA THR A 8 -2.23 3.39 0.95
C THR A 8 -2.21 3.63 2.46
N GLY A 9 -3.36 4.04 3.03
CA GLY A 9 -3.46 4.33 4.46
C GLY A 9 -2.70 5.59 4.89
N ALA A 10 -2.87 6.69 4.15
CA ALA A 10 -2.13 7.94 4.36
C ALA A 10 -2.78 8.93 5.34
N SER A 11 -3.92 8.61 5.95
CA SER A 11 -4.62 9.53 6.84
C SER A 11 -3.97 9.69 8.23
N ARG A 12 -3.05 8.81 8.62
CA ARG A 12 -2.37 8.83 9.93
C ARG A 12 -1.09 7.98 9.94
N GLY A 13 -0.33 8.12 11.03
CA GLY A 13 0.82 7.26 11.34
C GLY A 13 1.89 7.26 10.26
N ILE A 14 2.48 6.09 9.96
CA ILE A 14 3.60 5.94 9.02
C ILE A 14 3.21 6.42 7.62
N GLY A 15 1.99 6.13 7.15
CA GLY A 15 1.52 6.58 5.84
C GLY A 15 1.45 8.09 5.71
N LEU A 16 0.99 8.79 6.76
CA LEU A 16 0.95 10.25 6.79
C LEU A 16 2.37 10.86 6.82
N GLU A 17 3.27 10.31 7.63
CA GLU A 17 4.65 10.82 7.66
C GLU A 17 5.39 10.55 6.34
N ALA A 18 5.15 9.40 5.71
CA ALA A 18 5.64 9.14 4.36
C ALA A 18 5.10 10.17 3.35
N ALA A 19 3.80 10.51 3.43
CA ALA A 19 3.19 11.52 2.56
C ALA A 19 3.85 12.88 2.71
N LYS A 20 4.09 13.34 3.95
CA LYS A 20 4.82 14.58 4.23
C LYS A 20 6.23 14.57 3.64
N HIS A 21 6.92 13.44 3.78
CA HIS A 21 8.29 13.31 3.26
C HIS A 21 8.32 13.36 1.74
N PHE A 22 7.45 12.60 1.06
CA PHE A 22 7.37 12.61 -0.40
C PHE A 22 6.96 13.98 -0.96
N SER A 23 6.04 14.70 -0.30
CA SER A 23 5.68 16.06 -0.69
C SER A 23 6.89 17.01 -0.62
N LYS A 24 7.67 16.99 0.48
CA LYS A 24 8.91 17.77 0.62
C LYS A 24 9.95 17.46 -0.47
N GLU A 25 10.00 16.22 -0.95
CA GLU A 25 10.88 15.80 -2.05
C GLU A 25 10.33 16.13 -3.45
N GLY A 26 9.23 16.88 -3.52
CA GLY A 26 8.61 17.37 -4.75
C GLY A 26 7.85 16.30 -5.52
N TYR A 27 7.32 15.28 -4.83
CA TYR A 27 6.38 14.34 -5.41
C TYR A 27 4.95 14.86 -5.31
N LYS A 28 4.16 14.67 -6.34
CA LYS A 28 2.70 14.75 -6.24
C LYS A 28 2.22 13.54 -5.43
N VAL A 29 1.60 13.80 -4.28
CA VAL A 29 1.19 12.74 -3.35
C VAL A 29 -0.28 12.43 -3.51
N ILE A 30 -0.57 11.15 -3.72
CA ILE A 30 -1.92 10.60 -3.69
C ILE A 30 -2.01 9.70 -2.47
N GLY A 31 -2.82 10.08 -1.50
CA GLY A 31 -3.03 9.30 -0.29
C GLY A 31 -4.41 8.67 -0.26
N THR A 32 -4.51 7.47 0.29
CA THR A 32 -5.81 6.80 0.43
C THR A 32 -6.16 6.48 1.87
N SER A 33 -7.46 6.44 2.16
CA SER A 33 -8.04 6.00 3.43
C SER A 33 -9.41 5.37 3.18
N ARG A 34 -9.92 4.56 4.12
CA ARG A 34 -11.30 4.06 4.07
C ARG A 34 -12.33 5.14 4.40
N GLY A 35 -11.99 6.03 5.32
CA GLY A 35 -12.84 7.16 5.71
C GLY A 35 -12.42 8.44 5.01
N ASP A 36 -13.26 9.44 5.10
CA ASP A 36 -13.01 10.78 4.58
C ASP A 36 -11.82 11.42 5.30
N PHE A 37 -10.97 12.08 4.55
CA PHE A 37 -9.83 12.86 5.06
C PHE A 37 -9.39 13.86 4.00
N ASN A 38 -8.72 14.91 4.43
CA ASN A 38 -8.06 15.86 3.53
C ASN A 38 -6.54 15.76 3.71
N LEU A 39 -5.86 15.12 2.77
CA LEU A 39 -4.42 14.95 2.84
C LEU A 39 -3.69 16.29 2.73
N GLY A 40 -4.19 17.19 1.88
CA GLY A 40 -3.61 18.54 1.70
C GLY A 40 -3.50 19.28 3.02
N ASP A 41 -4.58 19.33 3.79
CA ASP A 41 -4.59 19.94 5.11
C ASP A 41 -3.63 19.25 6.10
N LEU A 42 -3.58 17.91 6.04
CA LEU A 42 -2.75 17.11 6.96
C LEU A 42 -1.24 17.28 6.72
N ILE A 43 -0.83 17.54 5.47
CA ILE A 43 0.60 17.66 5.12
C ILE A 43 1.03 19.07 4.72
N GLY A 44 0.09 20.02 4.64
CA GLY A 44 0.36 21.40 4.22
C GLY A 44 0.71 21.53 2.74
N ASP A 45 0.09 20.72 1.87
CA ASP A 45 0.32 20.69 0.43
C ASP A 45 -1.02 20.57 -0.31
N GLU A 46 -1.51 21.69 -0.80
CA GLU A 46 -2.79 21.78 -1.52
C GLU A 46 -2.84 20.94 -2.81
N SER A 47 -1.68 20.55 -3.35
CA SER A 47 -1.59 19.71 -4.55
C SER A 47 -1.78 18.21 -4.25
N ALA A 48 -1.78 17.83 -2.97
CA ALA A 48 -1.99 16.44 -2.56
C ALA A 48 -3.44 16.00 -2.77
N ILE A 49 -3.59 14.76 -3.19
CA ILE A 49 -4.89 14.18 -3.55
C ILE A 49 -5.30 13.16 -2.49
N SER A 50 -6.53 13.30 -2.00
CA SER A 50 -7.18 12.34 -1.11
C SER A 50 -8.11 11.44 -1.89
N VAL A 51 -8.01 10.12 -1.72
CA VAL A 51 -8.91 9.17 -2.37
C VAL A 51 -9.42 8.16 -1.35
N GLN A 52 -10.72 7.89 -1.39
CA GLN A 52 -11.30 6.82 -0.61
C GLN A 52 -10.95 5.48 -1.24
N LEU A 53 -10.42 4.54 -0.45
CA LEU A 53 -10.05 3.21 -0.90
C LEU A 53 -10.32 2.16 0.17
N ASP A 54 -11.10 1.15 -0.20
CA ASP A 54 -11.24 -0.08 0.55
C ASP A 54 -10.42 -1.19 -0.12
N LEU A 55 -9.38 -1.66 0.58
CA LEU A 55 -8.49 -2.73 0.10
C LEU A 55 -9.17 -4.10 0.01
N MET A 56 -10.29 -4.31 0.71
CA MET A 56 -11.08 -5.53 0.62
C MET A 56 -11.96 -5.54 -0.63
N SER A 57 -12.28 -4.38 -1.19
CA SER A 57 -13.12 -4.22 -2.37
C SER A 57 -12.31 -4.20 -3.67
N LYS A 58 -12.45 -5.24 -4.48
CA LYS A 58 -11.86 -5.29 -5.83
C LYS A 58 -12.36 -4.15 -6.72
N GLU A 59 -13.63 -3.77 -6.57
CA GLU A 59 -14.23 -2.68 -7.34
C GLU A 59 -13.65 -1.32 -6.93
N SER A 60 -13.46 -1.07 -5.63
CA SER A 60 -12.81 0.14 -5.14
C SER A 60 -11.39 0.33 -5.74
N ILE A 61 -10.61 -0.76 -5.79
CA ILE A 61 -9.26 -0.73 -6.40
C ILE A 61 -9.31 -0.49 -7.90
N LYS A 62 -10.28 -1.09 -8.60
CA LYS A 62 -10.46 -0.91 -10.05
C LYS A 62 -10.86 0.52 -10.38
N ASN A 63 -11.77 1.12 -9.60
CA ASN A 63 -12.21 2.49 -9.77
C ASN A 63 -11.05 3.46 -9.51
N LEU A 64 -10.29 3.31 -8.42
CA LEU A 64 -9.09 4.08 -8.18
C LEU A 64 -8.12 4.07 -9.38
N PHE A 65 -7.86 2.89 -9.96
CA PHE A 65 -6.98 2.80 -11.12
C PHE A 65 -7.57 3.53 -12.35
N ALA A 66 -8.87 3.39 -12.60
CA ALA A 66 -9.53 4.02 -13.73
C ALA A 66 -9.52 5.55 -13.61
N ASP A 67 -9.81 6.08 -12.44
CA ASP A 67 -9.83 7.52 -12.15
C ASP A 67 -8.43 8.13 -12.32
N LEU A 68 -7.42 7.55 -11.67
CA LEU A 68 -6.04 8.04 -11.80
C LEU A 68 -5.50 7.93 -13.23
N LYS A 69 -5.93 6.92 -13.98
CA LYS A 69 -5.55 6.78 -15.39
C LYS A 69 -6.21 7.86 -16.26
N SER A 70 -7.47 8.20 -16.03
CA SER A 70 -8.19 9.21 -16.80
C SER A 70 -7.64 10.61 -16.60
N GLU A 71 -7.06 10.88 -15.43
CA GLU A 71 -6.45 12.16 -15.06
C GLU A 71 -4.94 12.24 -15.33
N ASP A 72 -4.34 11.21 -15.96
CA ASP A 72 -2.88 11.08 -16.18
C ASP A 72 -2.05 11.12 -14.88
N LEU A 73 -2.62 10.57 -13.82
CA LEU A 73 -2.05 10.55 -12.46
C LEU A 73 -1.51 9.17 -12.05
N LEU A 74 -1.12 8.34 -13.00
CA LEU A 74 -0.58 7.02 -12.69
C LEU A 74 0.74 7.12 -11.92
N PRO A 75 0.84 6.49 -10.73
CA PRO A 75 2.01 6.61 -9.87
C PRO A 75 3.23 5.86 -10.42
N SER A 76 4.39 6.46 -10.25
CA SER A 76 5.70 5.81 -10.46
C SER A 76 6.26 5.19 -9.18
N VAL A 77 5.72 5.59 -8.02
CA VAL A 77 6.03 5.03 -6.70
C VAL A 77 4.75 4.55 -6.04
N LEU A 78 4.76 3.34 -5.50
CA LEU A 78 3.65 2.76 -4.74
C LEU A 78 4.13 2.42 -3.32
N VAL A 79 3.49 2.99 -2.32
CA VAL A 79 3.73 2.66 -0.91
C VAL A 79 2.53 1.87 -0.37
N ASN A 80 2.71 0.57 -0.24
CA ASN A 80 1.76 -0.34 0.40
C ASN A 80 1.95 -0.27 1.92
N ASN A 81 1.26 0.67 2.55
CA ASN A 81 1.35 0.92 3.98
C ASN A 81 0.07 0.50 4.74
N ALA A 82 -1.10 0.61 4.11
CA ALA A 82 -2.34 0.28 4.80
C ALA A 82 -2.35 -1.16 5.33
N GLY A 83 -2.86 -1.31 6.53
CA GLY A 83 -3.00 -2.60 7.19
C GLY A 83 -3.79 -2.48 8.50
N ILE A 84 -4.28 -3.61 8.94
CA ILE A 84 -5.01 -3.74 10.21
C ILE A 84 -4.38 -4.83 11.07
N THR A 85 -4.63 -4.74 12.37
CA THR A 85 -4.41 -5.83 13.33
C THR A 85 -5.75 -6.25 13.94
N LYS A 86 -5.87 -7.51 14.26
CA LYS A 86 -6.94 -8.10 15.08
C LYS A 86 -6.29 -9.09 16.03
N ASP A 87 -5.75 -8.54 17.10
CA ASP A 87 -4.91 -9.27 18.03
C ASP A 87 -5.76 -10.16 18.95
N GLN A 88 -5.46 -11.45 18.96
CA GLN A 88 -6.10 -12.44 19.81
C GLN A 88 -5.19 -13.67 19.96
N LEU A 89 -5.17 -14.28 21.13
CA LEU A 89 -4.51 -15.58 21.33
C LEU A 89 -5.09 -16.63 20.37
N PHE A 90 -4.25 -17.45 19.78
CA PHE A 90 -4.62 -18.37 18.70
C PHE A 90 -5.83 -19.26 19.04
N LEU A 91 -5.90 -19.78 20.26
CA LEU A 91 -7.03 -20.60 20.70
C LEU A 91 -8.39 -19.85 20.75
N ARG A 92 -8.39 -18.52 20.70
CA ARG A 92 -9.57 -17.68 20.75
C ARG A 92 -9.74 -16.86 19.48
N MET A 93 -8.79 -16.92 18.55
CA MET A 93 -8.84 -16.20 17.28
C MET A 93 -9.99 -16.76 16.46
N LYS A 94 -10.85 -15.89 15.98
CA LYS A 94 -11.95 -16.25 15.08
C LYS A 94 -11.44 -16.30 13.64
N ASP A 95 -12.07 -17.12 12.82
CA ASP A 95 -11.75 -17.22 11.40
C ASP A 95 -11.93 -15.86 10.70
N GLU A 96 -12.96 -15.09 11.09
CA GLU A 96 -13.19 -13.75 10.53
C GLU A 96 -12.05 -12.77 10.87
N ASP A 97 -11.43 -12.89 12.04
CA ASP A 97 -10.30 -12.02 12.43
C ASP A 97 -9.03 -12.39 11.66
N TRP A 98 -8.86 -13.66 11.35
CA TRP A 98 -7.81 -14.13 10.44
C TRP A 98 -8.06 -13.63 9.03
N ASP A 99 -9.24 -13.89 8.48
CA ASP A 99 -9.59 -13.56 7.09
C ASP A 99 -9.50 -12.06 6.82
N ASP A 100 -10.01 -11.21 7.71
CA ASP A 100 -9.97 -9.75 7.56
C ASP A 100 -8.52 -9.23 7.51
N VAL A 101 -7.64 -9.77 8.35
CA VAL A 101 -6.22 -9.35 8.36
C VAL A 101 -5.51 -9.81 7.09
N ILE A 102 -5.70 -11.05 6.66
CA ILE A 102 -5.11 -11.57 5.41
C ILE A 102 -5.68 -10.83 4.21
N GLU A 103 -6.99 -10.62 4.16
CA GLU A 103 -7.67 -9.95 3.06
C GLU A 103 -7.20 -8.50 2.91
N THR A 104 -7.10 -7.76 4.00
CA THR A 104 -6.65 -6.36 3.97
C THR A 104 -5.15 -6.27 3.70
N ASN A 105 -4.33 -6.95 4.52
CA ASN A 105 -2.88 -6.71 4.54
C ASN A 105 -2.14 -7.38 3.38
N LEU A 106 -2.60 -8.54 2.91
CA LEU A 106 -1.93 -9.33 1.89
C LEU A 106 -2.66 -9.29 0.55
N ASN A 107 -3.94 -9.66 0.53
CA ASN A 107 -4.72 -9.69 -0.71
C ASN A 107 -4.93 -8.28 -1.27
N GLY A 108 -5.19 -7.30 -0.38
CA GLY A 108 -5.30 -5.89 -0.76
C GLY A 108 -4.02 -5.35 -1.37
N LEU A 109 -2.87 -5.59 -0.72
CA LEU A 109 -1.55 -5.26 -1.24
C LEU A 109 -1.31 -5.86 -2.64
N PHE A 110 -1.57 -7.16 -2.80
CA PHE A 110 -1.44 -7.83 -4.08
C PHE A 110 -2.31 -7.16 -5.16
N ARG A 111 -3.58 -6.88 -4.86
CA ARG A 111 -4.52 -6.29 -5.83
C ARG A 111 -4.11 -4.89 -6.26
N VAL A 112 -3.72 -4.03 -5.30
CA VAL A 112 -3.23 -2.68 -5.60
C VAL A 112 -1.97 -2.75 -6.44
N THR A 113 -0.98 -3.54 -6.03
CA THR A 113 0.25 -3.69 -6.78
C THR A 113 -0.02 -4.19 -8.20
N LYS A 114 -0.88 -5.19 -8.36
CA LYS A 114 -1.26 -5.75 -9.67
C LYS A 114 -1.96 -4.71 -10.57
N ALA A 115 -2.77 -3.83 -10.01
CA ALA A 115 -3.43 -2.77 -10.77
C ALA A 115 -2.43 -1.78 -11.36
N PHE A 116 -1.41 -1.37 -10.58
CA PHE A 116 -0.47 -0.33 -10.97
C PHE A 116 0.83 -0.82 -11.62
N ILE A 117 1.12 -2.13 -11.59
CA ILE A 117 2.40 -2.66 -12.11
C ILE A 117 2.53 -2.54 -13.63
N LYS A 118 1.46 -2.72 -14.38
CA LYS A 118 1.48 -2.71 -15.86
C LYS A 118 1.98 -1.37 -16.44
N PRO A 119 1.50 -0.20 -15.99
CA PRO A 119 2.08 1.09 -16.37
C PRO A 119 3.57 1.21 -16.03
N MET A 120 4.00 0.77 -14.85
CA MET A 120 5.41 0.80 -14.45
C MET A 120 6.29 -0.04 -15.40
N VAL A 121 5.83 -1.25 -15.76
CA VAL A 121 6.51 -2.13 -16.73
C VAL A 121 6.62 -1.47 -18.09
N LYS A 122 5.54 -0.84 -18.58
CA LYS A 122 5.53 -0.11 -19.86
C LYS A 122 6.53 1.04 -19.85
N ASN A 123 6.61 1.77 -18.75
CA ASN A 123 7.49 2.93 -18.60
C ASN A 123 8.94 2.55 -18.22
N LYS A 124 9.23 1.28 -17.99
CA LYS A 124 10.53 0.76 -17.51
C LYS A 124 11.02 1.51 -16.27
N PHE A 125 10.11 1.84 -15.37
CA PHE A 125 10.40 2.49 -14.09
C PHE A 125 9.26 2.26 -13.10
N GLY A 126 9.62 1.87 -11.87
CA GLY A 126 8.70 1.73 -10.75
C GLY A 126 9.43 1.51 -9.44
N ARG A 127 8.84 2.01 -8.35
CA ARG A 127 9.32 1.78 -6.98
C ARG A 127 8.16 1.31 -6.13
N ILE A 128 8.25 0.08 -5.63
CA ILE A 128 7.24 -0.53 -4.77
C ILE A 128 7.86 -0.65 -3.38
N ILE A 129 7.23 -0.02 -2.41
CA ILE A 129 7.64 0.00 -1.01
C ILE A 129 6.54 -0.67 -0.20
N ASN A 130 6.88 -1.78 0.47
CA ASN A 130 5.93 -2.56 1.27
C ASN A 130 6.27 -2.39 2.75
N ILE A 131 5.35 -1.81 3.52
CA ILE A 131 5.56 -1.59 4.96
C ILE A 131 5.24 -2.89 5.71
N SER A 132 6.26 -3.67 5.98
CA SER A 132 6.19 -4.88 6.78
C SER A 132 6.24 -4.55 8.28
N SER A 133 6.64 -5.51 9.10
CA SER A 133 6.74 -5.36 10.56
C SER A 133 7.80 -6.32 11.10
N VAL A 134 8.41 -5.93 12.21
CA VAL A 134 9.26 -6.83 13.01
C VAL A 134 8.50 -8.09 13.42
N ALA A 135 7.19 -7.98 13.70
CA ALA A 135 6.33 -9.13 13.98
C ALA A 135 6.28 -10.14 12.83
N GLY A 136 6.45 -9.70 11.58
CA GLY A 136 6.55 -10.60 10.42
C GLY A 136 7.87 -11.38 10.33
N LEU A 137 8.90 -10.95 11.05
CA LEU A 137 10.22 -11.62 11.10
C LEU A 137 10.36 -12.51 12.33
N MET A 138 9.93 -12.02 13.49
CA MET A 138 10.15 -12.68 14.79
C MET A 138 8.91 -13.40 15.32
N GLY A 139 7.73 -13.09 14.80
CA GLY A 139 6.47 -13.45 15.42
C GLY A 139 6.14 -12.57 16.63
N ASN A 140 4.88 -12.59 17.05
CA ASN A 140 4.43 -11.96 18.29
C ASN A 140 3.22 -12.72 18.84
N SER A 141 3.20 -12.96 20.15
CA SER A 141 2.05 -13.60 20.80
C SER A 141 0.77 -12.80 20.59
N GLY A 142 -0.32 -13.48 20.24
CA GLY A 142 -1.59 -12.85 19.94
C GLY A 142 -1.72 -12.25 18.52
N GLN A 143 -0.68 -12.37 17.68
CA GLN A 143 -0.64 -11.77 16.35
C GLN A 143 -0.35 -12.80 15.24
N VAL A 144 -0.85 -14.01 15.36
CA VAL A 144 -0.60 -15.06 14.34
C VAL A 144 -1.06 -14.62 12.95
N ASN A 145 -2.25 -14.03 12.82
CA ASN A 145 -2.78 -13.47 11.57
C ASN A 145 -1.91 -12.31 11.04
N TYR A 146 -1.62 -11.33 11.89
CA TYR A 146 -0.84 -10.15 11.50
C TYR A 146 0.61 -10.52 11.12
N SER A 147 1.28 -11.29 11.98
CA SER A 147 2.66 -11.76 11.73
C SER A 147 2.74 -12.56 10.43
N SER A 148 1.77 -13.46 10.17
CA SER A 148 1.70 -14.22 8.92
C SER A 148 1.55 -13.31 7.71
N SER A 149 0.64 -12.32 7.77
CA SER A 149 0.44 -11.36 6.68
C SER A 149 1.70 -10.54 6.38
N LYS A 150 2.41 -10.09 7.43
CA LYS A 150 3.62 -9.28 7.30
C LYS A 150 4.84 -10.09 6.87
N SER A 151 4.92 -11.36 7.27
CA SER A 151 5.93 -12.29 6.75
C SER A 151 5.74 -12.60 5.26
N ALA A 152 4.49 -12.82 4.83
CA ALA A 152 4.15 -13.05 3.43
C ALA A 152 4.55 -11.88 2.51
N MET A 153 4.47 -10.63 3.01
CA MET A 153 4.93 -9.44 2.27
C MET A 153 6.42 -9.53 1.89
N VAL A 154 7.25 -10.12 2.74
CA VAL A 154 8.69 -10.29 2.46
C VAL A 154 8.91 -11.22 1.27
N GLY A 155 8.20 -12.36 1.23
CA GLY A 155 8.23 -13.29 0.10
C GLY A 155 7.71 -12.64 -1.18
N PHE A 156 6.58 -11.94 -1.09
CA PHE A 156 6.00 -11.17 -2.19
C PHE A 156 7.00 -10.16 -2.75
N SER A 157 7.60 -9.33 -1.89
CA SER A 157 8.54 -8.29 -2.29
C SER A 157 9.77 -8.86 -3.00
N ARG A 158 10.38 -9.90 -2.43
CA ARG A 158 11.57 -10.55 -3.00
C ARG A 158 11.31 -11.20 -4.37
N SER A 159 10.16 -11.87 -4.51
CA SER A 159 9.78 -12.50 -5.79
C SER A 159 9.53 -11.46 -6.87
N LEU A 160 8.78 -10.41 -6.53
CA LEU A 160 8.47 -9.32 -7.45
C LEU A 160 9.73 -8.56 -7.90
N ALA A 161 10.69 -8.32 -6.99
CA ALA A 161 11.96 -7.70 -7.30
C ALA A 161 12.78 -8.51 -8.32
N LYS A 162 12.81 -9.86 -8.18
CA LYS A 162 13.48 -10.75 -9.12
C LYS A 162 12.81 -10.75 -10.50
N GLU A 163 11.48 -10.76 -10.52
CA GLU A 163 10.70 -10.81 -11.76
C GLU A 163 10.81 -9.51 -12.57
N LEU A 164 10.86 -8.37 -11.90
CA LEU A 164 10.73 -7.05 -12.53
C LEU A 164 12.02 -6.21 -12.55
N GLY A 165 13.11 -6.70 -11.95
CA GLY A 165 14.37 -5.98 -11.88
C GLY A 165 14.93 -5.59 -13.25
N SER A 166 14.80 -6.45 -14.26
CA SER A 166 15.20 -6.16 -15.65
C SER A 166 14.40 -5.02 -16.31
N ARG A 167 13.30 -4.62 -15.71
CA ARG A 167 12.45 -3.51 -16.14
C ARG A 167 12.68 -2.23 -15.32
N ASN A 168 13.78 -2.16 -14.55
CA ASN A 168 14.08 -1.05 -13.65
C ASN A 168 12.95 -0.78 -12.63
N ILE A 169 12.30 -1.86 -12.17
CA ILE A 169 11.31 -1.80 -11.10
C ILE A 169 11.90 -2.46 -9.87
N THR A 170 11.88 -1.75 -8.75
CA THR A 170 12.32 -2.30 -7.46
C THR A 170 11.12 -2.60 -6.57
N SER A 171 11.23 -3.63 -5.74
CA SER A 171 10.26 -3.95 -4.68
C SER A 171 11.03 -4.23 -3.38
N ASN A 172 10.72 -3.46 -2.35
CA ASN A 172 11.38 -3.46 -1.05
C ASN A 172 10.35 -3.58 0.08
#